data_7b8cb4acd934a499c5094b63f36ae7ed
#
_entry.id   7b8cb4acd934a499c5094b63f36ae7ed
#
_cell.length_a   1.000
_cell.length_b   1.000
_cell.length_c   1.000
_cell.angle_alpha   90.00
_cell.angle_beta   90.00
_cell.angle_gamma   90.00
#
_symmetry.space_group_name_H-M   'P 1'
#
loop_
_entity.id
_entity.type
_entity.pdbx_description
1 polymer ?
#
loop_
_entity_poly.entity_id
_entity_poly.type
_entity_poly.pdbx_seq_one_letter_code
_entity_poly.pdbx_strand_id
1 'polypeptide(L)'
;MSTKNRLDLVILGATGFTGKHVVNELARIGKNYPDIKWAIAGRNRNKLESILHDTSRKTGDDLSKIEIIIADVEDKISIKDMCCRARVVVNCCGPFVQYGEVVVSTAIDCKTHYVDVSGETQFIELLEEKYDQPAREAGIYVINACGLSSIPADFGVSFLEQNFGGTLNSVESYLITHFPPKMVADGRRNGIIRYSSWVSMINR
;
A
#
# COMPACT_ATOMS: atom_id res chain seq x y z
N MET A 1 -13.93 14.76 15.26
CA MET A 1 -13.10 14.01 16.24
C MET A 1 -11.76 14.71 16.35
N SER A 2 -11.22 14.85 17.56
CA SER A 2 -9.92 15.50 17.79
C SER A 2 -8.79 14.73 17.11
N THR A 3 -7.93 15.41 16.36
CA THR A 3 -6.78 14.85 15.66
C THR A 3 -5.68 14.29 16.58
N LYS A 4 -5.81 14.50 17.89
CA LYS A 4 -4.80 14.18 18.91
C LYS A 4 -4.60 12.69 19.23
N ASN A 5 -5.42 11.77 18.70
CA ASN A 5 -5.36 10.36 19.11
C ASN A 5 -5.48 9.37 17.94
N ARG A 6 -5.10 9.81 16.73
CA ARG A 6 -5.13 8.93 15.53
C ARG A 6 -3.84 8.11 15.45
N LEU A 7 -3.95 6.91 14.91
CA LEU A 7 -2.82 6.09 14.51
C LEU A 7 -2.06 6.80 13.38
N ASP A 8 -0.75 6.72 13.37
CA ASP A 8 0.04 7.32 12.28
C ASP A 8 -0.17 6.56 10.98
N LEU A 9 -0.20 5.21 11.04
CA LEU A 9 -0.35 4.34 9.88
C LEU A 9 -1.36 3.24 10.13
N VAL A 10 -2.19 2.93 9.13
CA VAL A 10 -3.00 1.69 9.09
C VAL A 10 -2.74 0.96 7.78
N ILE A 11 -2.35 -0.31 7.84
CA ILE A 11 -2.12 -1.17 6.67
C ILE A 11 -3.40 -1.94 6.39
N LEU A 12 -4.14 -1.56 5.36
CA LEU A 12 -5.31 -2.30 4.87
C LEU A 12 -4.88 -3.44 3.94
N GLY A 13 -5.48 -4.61 4.10
CA GLY A 13 -5.12 -5.81 3.34
C GLY A 13 -3.83 -6.48 3.82
N ALA A 14 -3.50 -6.34 5.12
CA ALA A 14 -2.29 -6.85 5.74
C ALA A 14 -2.08 -8.38 5.58
N THR A 15 -3.14 -9.15 5.36
CA THR A 15 -3.07 -10.60 5.15
C THR A 15 -2.76 -11.00 3.71
N GLY A 16 -2.80 -10.03 2.78
CA GLY A 16 -2.50 -10.25 1.37
C GLY A 16 -1.01 -10.46 1.10
N PHE A 17 -0.70 -10.79 -0.16
CA PHE A 17 0.71 -11.01 -0.57
C PHE A 17 1.58 -9.78 -0.30
N THR A 18 1.17 -8.61 -0.78
CA THR A 18 1.90 -7.35 -0.57
C THR A 18 1.81 -6.90 0.89
N GLY A 19 0.61 -6.92 1.47
CA GLY A 19 0.36 -6.42 2.82
C GLY A 19 1.25 -7.04 3.88
N LYS A 20 1.46 -8.38 3.87
CA LYS A 20 2.36 -9.03 4.82
C LYS A 20 3.84 -8.60 4.69
N HIS A 21 4.28 -8.23 3.48
CA HIS A 21 5.62 -7.69 3.29
C HIS A 21 5.73 -6.26 3.82
N VAL A 22 4.68 -5.45 3.63
CA VAL A 22 4.58 -4.11 4.22
C VAL A 22 4.59 -4.18 5.75
N VAL A 23 3.85 -5.12 6.35
CA VAL A 23 3.87 -5.36 7.81
C VAL A 23 5.26 -5.73 8.30
N ASN A 24 5.94 -6.68 7.63
CA ASN A 24 7.30 -7.06 7.99
C ASN A 24 8.27 -5.88 7.90
N GLU A 25 8.17 -5.08 6.85
CA GLU A 25 9.04 -3.92 6.64
C GLU A 25 8.76 -2.80 7.65
N LEU A 26 7.49 -2.51 7.93
CA LEU A 26 7.13 -1.53 8.94
C LEU A 26 7.59 -1.95 10.34
N ALA A 27 7.50 -3.23 10.70
CA ALA A 27 8.07 -3.74 11.95
C ALA A 27 9.60 -3.54 12.00
N ARG A 28 10.29 -3.76 10.86
CA ARG A 28 11.75 -3.56 10.76
C ARG A 28 12.16 -2.09 10.93
N ILE A 29 11.52 -1.18 10.20
CA ILE A 29 11.85 0.26 10.24
C ILE A 29 11.32 0.92 11.52
N GLY A 30 10.23 0.42 12.09
CA GLY A 30 9.63 0.93 13.33
C GLY A 30 10.60 0.92 14.52
N LYS A 31 11.63 0.06 14.48
CA LYS A 31 12.72 0.09 15.49
C LYS A 31 13.44 1.44 15.56
N ASN A 32 13.53 2.13 14.44
CA ASN A 32 14.17 3.45 14.36
C ASN A 32 13.19 4.59 14.70
N TYR A 33 11.90 4.28 14.85
CA TYR A 33 10.84 5.24 15.11
C TYR A 33 9.87 4.70 16.18
N PRO A 34 10.31 4.61 17.45
CA PRO A 34 9.57 3.94 18.53
C PRO A 34 8.21 4.59 18.84
N ASP A 35 8.04 5.86 18.48
CA ASP A 35 6.79 6.62 18.75
C ASP A 35 5.72 6.42 17.68
N ILE A 36 6.03 5.74 16.56
CA ILE A 36 5.05 5.46 15.50
C ILE A 36 3.98 4.53 16.01
N LYS A 37 2.74 5.00 15.98
CA LYS A 37 1.54 4.23 16.29
C LYS A 37 0.92 3.69 14.99
N TRP A 38 0.90 2.38 14.86
CA TRP A 38 0.37 1.75 13.66
C TRP A 38 -0.54 0.57 13.97
N ALA A 39 -1.37 0.23 13.00
CA ALA A 39 -2.28 -0.91 13.07
C ALA A 39 -2.30 -1.68 11.75
N ILE A 40 -2.81 -2.89 11.81
CA ILE A 40 -3.11 -3.70 10.63
C ILE A 40 -4.61 -3.89 10.49
N ALA A 41 -5.08 -3.91 9.24
CA ALA A 41 -6.50 -4.01 8.95
C ALA A 41 -6.81 -5.08 7.89
N GLY A 42 -7.99 -5.68 8.00
CA GLY A 42 -8.51 -6.68 7.08
C GLY A 42 -9.73 -7.41 7.64
N ARG A 43 -10.31 -8.31 6.86
CA ARG A 43 -11.60 -8.95 7.16
C ARG A 43 -11.55 -10.03 8.25
N ASN A 44 -10.41 -10.68 8.42
CA ASN A 44 -10.31 -11.89 9.25
C ASN A 44 -9.29 -11.70 10.37
N ARG A 45 -9.78 -11.55 11.60
CA ARG A 45 -8.98 -11.35 12.81
C ARG A 45 -7.91 -12.42 12.98
N ASN A 46 -8.28 -13.70 12.90
CA ASN A 46 -7.35 -14.80 13.15
C ASN A 46 -6.16 -14.79 12.16
N LYS A 47 -6.43 -14.44 10.88
CA LYS A 47 -5.36 -14.27 9.88
C LYS A 47 -4.47 -13.07 10.19
N LEU A 48 -5.04 -11.97 10.68
CA LEU A 48 -4.27 -10.79 11.09
C LEU A 48 -3.38 -11.11 12.30
N GLU A 49 -3.89 -11.81 13.31
CA GLU A 49 -3.12 -12.28 14.46
C GLU A 49 -1.98 -13.20 14.03
N SER A 50 -2.24 -14.11 13.08
CA SER A 50 -1.19 -14.98 12.51
C SER A 50 -0.08 -14.17 11.83
N ILE A 51 -0.42 -13.11 11.09
CA ILE A 51 0.58 -12.24 10.45
C ILE A 51 1.46 -11.55 11.49
N LEU A 52 0.89 -10.99 12.56
CA LEU A 52 1.65 -10.37 13.65
C LEU A 52 2.57 -11.38 14.33
N HIS A 53 2.06 -12.57 14.64
CA HIS A 53 2.85 -13.65 15.23
C HIS A 53 4.02 -14.09 14.32
N ASP A 54 3.75 -14.28 13.02
CA ASP A 54 4.79 -14.67 12.07
C ASP A 54 5.83 -13.56 11.87
N THR A 55 5.40 -12.29 11.86
CA THR A 55 6.30 -11.15 11.76
C THR A 55 7.15 -11.02 13.03
N SER A 56 6.54 -11.12 14.21
CA SER A 56 7.22 -11.12 15.51
C SER A 56 8.33 -12.17 15.55
N ARG A 57 8.03 -13.40 15.10
CA ARG A 57 9.02 -14.48 15.04
C ARG A 57 10.19 -14.19 14.08
N LYS A 58 9.94 -13.48 12.97
CA LYS A 58 10.97 -13.12 11.99
C LYS A 58 11.86 -11.94 12.42
N THR A 59 11.27 -10.95 13.06
CA THR A 59 11.96 -9.70 13.45
C THR A 59 12.55 -9.77 14.86
N GLY A 60 12.05 -10.70 15.69
CA GLY A 60 12.39 -10.79 17.11
C GLY A 60 11.68 -9.74 17.97
N ASP A 61 10.71 -9.00 17.43
CA ASP A 61 10.00 -7.93 18.14
C ASP A 61 8.71 -8.42 18.75
N ASP A 62 8.30 -7.85 19.87
CA ASP A 62 6.97 -8.07 20.44
C ASP A 62 5.94 -7.19 19.72
N LEU A 63 5.17 -7.79 18.85
CA LEU A 63 4.08 -7.13 18.12
C LEU A 63 2.69 -7.40 18.73
N SER A 64 2.62 -7.96 19.93
CA SER A 64 1.35 -8.28 20.60
C SER A 64 0.48 -7.05 20.90
N LYS A 65 1.08 -5.88 20.98
CA LYS A 65 0.40 -4.59 21.24
C LYS A 65 -0.06 -3.87 19.97
N ILE A 66 0.28 -4.41 18.78
CA ILE A 66 -0.16 -3.81 17.52
C ILE A 66 -1.66 -4.00 17.38
N GLU A 67 -2.34 -2.91 17.12
CA GLU A 67 -3.79 -2.90 17.01
C GLU A 67 -4.26 -3.62 15.73
N ILE A 68 -5.35 -4.39 15.87
CA ILE A 68 -6.03 -5.05 14.76
C ILE A 68 -7.39 -4.40 14.54
N ILE A 69 -7.59 -3.86 13.33
CA ILE A 69 -8.84 -3.25 12.90
C ILE A 69 -9.54 -4.20 11.92
N ILE A 70 -10.80 -4.50 12.18
CA ILE A 70 -11.61 -5.27 11.24
C ILE A 70 -12.19 -4.31 10.22
N ALA A 71 -11.80 -4.50 8.95
CA ALA A 71 -12.24 -3.67 7.83
C ALA A 71 -12.42 -4.52 6.57
N ASP A 72 -13.54 -4.32 5.90
CA ASP A 72 -13.89 -4.99 4.63
C ASP A 72 -14.18 -3.92 3.58
N VAL A 73 -13.55 -4.01 2.43
CA VAL A 73 -13.75 -3.08 1.30
C VAL A 73 -15.18 -3.14 0.73
N GLU A 74 -15.92 -4.20 1.01
CA GLU A 74 -17.35 -4.33 0.67
C GLU A 74 -18.28 -3.72 1.74
N ASP A 75 -17.74 -3.38 2.92
CA ASP A 75 -18.44 -2.68 3.99
C ASP A 75 -17.89 -1.27 4.20
N LYS A 76 -18.53 -0.28 3.57
CA LYS A 76 -18.14 1.13 3.65
C LYS A 76 -18.11 1.67 5.09
N ILE A 77 -18.93 1.11 6.01
CA ILE A 77 -18.96 1.56 7.41
C ILE A 77 -17.66 1.15 8.10
N SER A 78 -17.21 -0.09 7.91
CA SER A 78 -15.95 -0.57 8.48
C SER A 78 -14.73 0.17 7.91
N ILE A 79 -14.73 0.49 6.61
CA ILE A 79 -13.69 1.30 5.98
C ILE A 79 -13.68 2.73 6.56
N LYS A 80 -14.85 3.32 6.79
CA LYS A 80 -14.95 4.65 7.42
C LYS A 80 -14.41 4.66 8.85
N ASP A 81 -14.77 3.66 9.66
CA ASP A 81 -14.24 3.54 11.02
C ASP A 81 -12.70 3.46 11.01
N MET A 82 -12.16 2.61 10.16
CA MET A 82 -10.71 2.46 9.98
C MET A 82 -10.05 3.78 9.53
N CYS A 83 -10.54 4.41 8.46
CA CYS A 83 -9.97 5.65 7.91
C CYS A 83 -9.99 6.79 8.93
N CYS A 84 -11.09 6.98 9.67
CA CYS A 84 -11.19 8.03 10.67
C CYS A 84 -10.23 7.86 11.86
N ARG A 85 -9.65 6.67 12.04
CA ARG A 85 -8.67 6.36 13.09
C ARG A 85 -7.22 6.48 12.64
N ALA A 86 -6.97 6.66 11.35
CA ALA A 86 -5.64 6.73 10.76
C ALA A 86 -5.28 8.14 10.30
N ARG A 87 -3.99 8.51 10.37
CA ARG A 87 -3.43 9.68 9.66
C ARG A 87 -3.11 9.30 8.21
N VAL A 88 -2.57 8.11 7.99
CA VAL A 88 -2.27 7.56 6.68
C VAL A 88 -2.83 6.14 6.57
N VAL A 89 -3.55 5.85 5.50
CA VAL A 89 -3.92 4.49 5.11
C VAL A 89 -2.97 4.01 4.02
N VAL A 90 -2.33 2.86 4.28
CA VAL A 90 -1.52 2.13 3.29
C VAL A 90 -2.38 1.00 2.74
N ASN A 91 -2.94 1.19 1.55
CA ASN A 91 -3.85 0.23 0.94
C ASN A 91 -3.10 -0.83 0.12
N CYS A 92 -3.14 -2.07 0.60
CA CYS A 92 -2.60 -3.25 -0.09
C CYS A 92 -3.72 -4.18 -0.59
N CYS A 93 -4.98 -3.70 -0.62
CA CYS A 93 -6.14 -4.50 -0.98
C CYS A 93 -6.53 -4.25 -2.44
N GLY A 94 -6.02 -5.08 -3.35
CA GLY A 94 -6.40 -5.09 -4.76
C GLY A 94 -7.38 -6.22 -5.10
N PRO A 95 -7.94 -6.26 -6.32
CA PRO A 95 -7.73 -5.34 -7.44
C PRO A 95 -8.27 -3.92 -7.17
N PHE A 96 -7.46 -2.90 -7.52
CA PHE A 96 -7.79 -1.52 -7.15
C PHE A 96 -8.95 -0.94 -7.97
N VAL A 97 -9.11 -1.35 -9.23
CA VAL A 97 -10.29 -1.01 -10.06
C VAL A 97 -11.61 -1.40 -9.40
N GLN A 98 -11.61 -2.45 -8.57
CA GLN A 98 -12.83 -2.94 -7.91
C GLN A 98 -13.01 -2.34 -6.52
N TYR A 99 -11.93 -2.21 -5.75
CA TYR A 99 -11.99 -1.93 -4.32
C TYR A 99 -11.30 -0.63 -3.90
N GLY A 100 -10.50 -0.03 -4.80
CA GLY A 100 -9.69 1.14 -4.44
C GLY A 100 -10.52 2.39 -4.21
N GLU A 101 -11.53 2.63 -5.05
CA GLU A 101 -12.32 3.87 -5.03
C GLU A 101 -13.05 4.10 -3.70
N VAL A 102 -13.64 3.04 -3.12
CA VAL A 102 -14.33 3.15 -1.83
C VAL A 102 -13.38 3.55 -0.70
N VAL A 103 -12.13 3.08 -0.75
CA VAL A 103 -11.13 3.43 0.27
C VAL A 103 -10.66 4.87 0.09
N VAL A 104 -10.37 5.30 -1.14
CA VAL A 104 -9.93 6.68 -1.45
C VAL A 104 -11.01 7.68 -1.07
N SER A 105 -12.25 7.50 -1.55
CA SER A 105 -13.35 8.41 -1.23
C SER A 105 -13.59 8.54 0.27
N THR A 106 -13.49 7.42 0.99
CA THR A 106 -13.67 7.40 2.44
C THR A 106 -12.49 8.05 3.17
N ALA A 107 -11.26 7.88 2.67
CA ALA A 107 -10.09 8.55 3.21
C ALA A 107 -10.20 10.07 3.09
N ILE A 108 -10.70 10.58 1.96
CA ILE A 108 -10.98 12.00 1.74
C ILE A 108 -12.02 12.50 2.74
N ASP A 109 -13.14 11.79 2.88
CA ASP A 109 -14.21 12.14 3.85
C ASP A 109 -13.68 12.21 5.29
N CYS A 110 -12.74 11.34 5.65
CA CYS A 110 -12.12 11.26 6.98
C CYS A 110 -10.90 12.19 7.14
N LYS A 111 -10.49 12.93 6.11
CA LYS A 111 -9.26 13.73 6.08
C LYS A 111 -8.03 12.89 6.47
N THR A 112 -7.89 11.76 5.80
CA THR A 112 -6.83 10.76 5.99
C THR A 112 -6.01 10.69 4.74
N HIS A 113 -4.69 10.79 4.85
CA HIS A 113 -3.79 10.58 3.71
C HIS A 113 -3.89 9.13 3.22
N TYR A 114 -3.71 8.94 1.93
CA TYR A 114 -3.83 7.64 1.28
C TYR A 114 -2.61 7.34 0.42
N VAL A 115 -2.09 6.12 0.53
CA VAL A 115 -1.08 5.57 -0.37
C VAL A 115 -1.43 4.14 -0.75
N ASP A 116 -1.10 3.72 -1.98
CA ASP A 116 -1.31 2.36 -2.44
C ASP A 116 -0.19 1.86 -3.36
N VAL A 117 -0.31 0.61 -3.80
CA VAL A 117 0.62 -0.04 -4.73
C VAL A 117 -0.08 -0.42 -6.04
N SER A 118 -1.09 0.36 -6.44
CA SER A 118 -1.82 0.15 -7.69
C SER A 118 -0.91 0.19 -8.92
N GLY A 119 -1.32 -0.46 -9.97
CA GLY A 119 -0.66 -0.43 -11.27
C GLY A 119 -1.69 -0.46 -12.39
N GLU A 120 -2.97 -0.34 -12.04
CA GLU A 120 -4.09 -0.28 -12.98
C GLU A 120 -4.28 1.16 -13.46
N THR A 121 -3.92 1.43 -14.71
CA THR A 121 -3.98 2.77 -15.32
C THR A 121 -5.37 3.39 -15.22
N GLN A 122 -6.41 2.61 -15.49
CA GLN A 122 -7.80 3.09 -15.38
C GLN A 122 -8.16 3.59 -13.98
N PHE A 123 -7.65 2.92 -12.94
CA PHE A 123 -7.87 3.35 -11.56
C PHE A 123 -7.09 4.63 -11.25
N ILE A 124 -5.85 4.75 -11.73
CA ILE A 124 -5.01 5.93 -11.52
C ILE A 124 -5.63 7.16 -12.18
N GLU A 125 -6.07 7.03 -13.44
CA GLU A 125 -6.76 8.10 -14.18
C GLU A 125 -8.08 8.51 -13.52
N LEU A 126 -8.86 7.53 -13.05
CA LEU A 126 -10.08 7.80 -12.29
C LEU A 126 -9.80 8.62 -11.03
N LEU A 127 -8.73 8.32 -10.30
CA LEU A 127 -8.36 9.07 -9.10
C LEU A 127 -7.95 10.50 -9.42
N GLU A 128 -7.19 10.70 -10.48
CA GLU A 128 -6.78 12.02 -10.93
C GLU A 128 -7.99 12.87 -11.36
N GLU A 129 -8.86 12.31 -12.22
CA GLU A 129 -10.02 13.01 -12.73
C GLU A 129 -11.05 13.36 -11.63
N LYS A 130 -11.36 12.39 -10.78
CA LYS A 130 -12.49 12.49 -9.84
C LYS A 130 -12.12 12.99 -8.46
N TYR A 131 -10.89 12.70 -8.00
CA TYR A 131 -10.51 12.87 -6.60
C TYR A 131 -9.36 13.86 -6.35
N ASP A 132 -8.67 14.38 -7.37
CA ASP A 132 -7.59 15.36 -7.16
C ASP A 132 -8.13 16.63 -6.46
N GLN A 133 -9.17 17.24 -6.99
CA GLN A 133 -9.75 18.43 -6.39
C GLN A 133 -10.34 18.17 -4.99
N PRO A 134 -11.15 17.13 -4.74
CA PRO A 134 -11.64 16.81 -3.40
C PRO A 134 -10.51 16.56 -2.39
N ALA A 135 -9.41 15.90 -2.79
CA ALA A 135 -8.27 15.67 -1.91
C ALA A 135 -7.55 16.95 -1.53
N ARG A 136 -7.37 17.87 -2.50
CA ARG A 136 -6.81 19.22 -2.27
C ARG A 136 -7.66 20.02 -1.30
N GLU A 137 -8.97 20.02 -1.48
CA GLU A 137 -9.92 20.71 -0.59
C GLU A 137 -9.94 20.11 0.82
N ALA A 138 -9.78 18.78 0.93
CA ALA A 138 -9.66 18.11 2.22
C ALA A 138 -8.29 18.32 2.90
N GLY A 139 -7.29 18.83 2.17
CA GLY A 139 -5.92 19.04 2.64
C GLY A 139 -5.15 17.74 2.89
N ILE A 140 -5.39 16.72 2.05
CA ILE A 140 -4.72 15.42 2.15
C ILE A 140 -3.94 15.08 0.89
N TYR A 141 -3.02 14.14 1.03
CA TYR A 141 -2.32 13.51 -0.08
C TYR A 141 -2.98 12.18 -0.43
N VAL A 142 -3.23 11.97 -1.71
CA VAL A 142 -3.60 10.69 -2.32
C VAL A 142 -2.49 10.33 -3.28
N ILE A 143 -1.68 9.32 -2.94
CA ILE A 143 -0.50 8.92 -3.72
C ILE A 143 -0.66 7.44 -4.08
N ASN A 144 -0.92 7.19 -5.33
CA ASN A 144 -1.06 5.85 -5.90
C ASN A 144 0.27 5.32 -6.45
N ALA A 145 0.27 4.07 -6.89
CA ALA A 145 1.41 3.43 -7.56
C ALA A 145 2.73 3.46 -6.75
N CYS A 146 2.68 3.41 -5.41
CA CYS A 146 3.87 3.42 -4.54
C CYS A 146 4.60 2.05 -4.53
N GLY A 147 4.78 1.43 -5.70
CA GLY A 147 5.40 0.11 -5.85
C GLY A 147 6.73 0.13 -6.59
N LEU A 148 7.41 -1.03 -6.59
CA LEU A 148 8.71 -1.24 -7.22
C LEU A 148 8.71 -0.92 -8.73
N SER A 149 7.60 -1.17 -9.42
CA SER A 149 7.52 -0.90 -10.86
C SER A 149 7.40 0.59 -11.20
N SER A 150 6.97 1.41 -10.27
CA SER A 150 6.66 2.83 -10.49
C SER A 150 7.68 3.76 -9.84
N ILE A 151 7.89 3.65 -8.53
CA ILE A 151 8.77 4.57 -7.78
C ILE A 151 10.19 4.65 -8.36
N PRO A 152 10.91 3.54 -8.61
CA PRO A 152 12.26 3.64 -9.17
C PRO A 152 12.31 4.23 -10.58
N ALA A 153 11.26 4.00 -11.39
CA ALA A 153 11.19 4.56 -12.73
C ALA A 153 10.97 6.08 -12.69
N ASP A 154 10.01 6.53 -11.90
CA ASP A 154 9.66 7.96 -11.75
C ASP A 154 10.82 8.75 -11.14
N PHE A 155 11.37 8.29 -10.01
CA PHE A 155 12.54 8.92 -9.39
C PHE A 155 13.79 8.85 -10.27
N GLY A 156 13.94 7.79 -11.07
CA GLY A 156 15.03 7.66 -12.03
C GLY A 156 15.00 8.76 -13.09
N VAL A 157 13.83 9.09 -13.63
CA VAL A 157 13.66 10.21 -14.57
C VAL A 157 13.95 11.53 -13.89
N SER A 158 13.36 11.78 -12.73
CA SER A 158 13.60 13.01 -11.96
C SER A 158 15.07 13.19 -11.58
N PHE A 159 15.76 12.11 -11.22
CA PHE A 159 17.20 12.14 -10.93
C PHE A 159 18.03 12.49 -12.17
N LEU A 160 17.69 11.89 -13.33
CA LEU A 160 18.37 12.20 -14.60
C LEU A 160 18.12 13.66 -15.00
N GLU A 161 16.91 14.15 -14.89
CA GLU A 161 16.56 15.55 -15.21
C GLU A 161 17.39 16.55 -14.39
N GLN A 162 17.57 16.28 -13.11
CA GLN A 162 18.36 17.14 -12.20
C GLN A 162 19.88 17.07 -12.43
N ASN A 163 20.38 15.97 -12.99
CA ASN A 163 21.81 15.73 -13.13
C ASN A 163 22.29 15.73 -14.60
N PHE A 164 21.41 15.85 -15.56
CA PHE A 164 21.75 15.92 -16.97
C PHE A 164 22.15 17.33 -17.38
N GLY A 165 23.33 17.50 -17.97
CA GLY A 165 23.89 18.82 -18.31
C GLY A 165 23.28 19.49 -19.55
N GLY A 166 22.01 19.22 -19.89
CA GLY A 166 21.30 19.76 -21.06
C GLY A 166 19.81 19.60 -20.92
N THR A 167 19.08 19.68 -22.04
CA THR A 167 17.63 19.40 -22.07
C THR A 167 17.43 17.91 -22.29
N LEU A 168 16.73 17.25 -21.36
CA LEU A 168 16.39 15.82 -21.47
C LEU A 168 15.33 15.63 -22.56
N ASN A 169 15.62 14.84 -23.58
CA ASN A 169 14.71 14.57 -24.70
C ASN A 169 14.01 13.22 -24.58
N SER A 170 14.73 12.19 -24.11
CA SER A 170 14.17 10.86 -23.89
C SER A 170 14.93 10.13 -22.79
N VAL A 171 14.24 9.21 -22.11
CA VAL A 171 14.82 8.30 -21.11
C VAL A 171 14.39 6.88 -21.44
N GLU A 172 15.34 5.97 -21.46
CA GLU A 172 15.08 4.54 -21.54
C GLU A 172 15.58 3.86 -20.27
N SER A 173 14.74 3.04 -19.66
CA SER A 173 15.09 2.25 -18.49
C SER A 173 14.91 0.77 -18.72
N TYR A 174 15.84 -0.05 -18.22
CA TYR A 174 15.81 -1.50 -18.37
C TYR A 174 15.77 -2.17 -17.00
N LEU A 175 14.69 -2.90 -16.73
CA LEU A 175 14.55 -3.68 -15.51
C LEU A 175 15.03 -5.12 -15.76
N ILE A 176 16.14 -5.49 -15.16
CA ILE A 176 16.70 -6.84 -15.24
C ILE A 176 16.42 -7.55 -13.90
N THR A 177 15.70 -8.68 -13.98
CA THR A 177 15.37 -9.49 -12.78
C THR A 177 16.21 -10.77 -12.77
N HIS A 178 16.87 -11.01 -11.65
CA HIS A 178 17.60 -12.26 -11.39
C HIS A 178 16.85 -13.09 -10.35
N PHE A 179 16.30 -14.21 -10.76
CA PHE A 179 15.61 -15.14 -9.87
C PHE A 179 16.56 -16.25 -9.39
N PRO A 180 16.74 -16.47 -8.09
CA PRO A 180 17.46 -17.62 -7.59
C PRO A 180 16.84 -18.93 -8.08
N PRO A 181 17.64 -19.99 -8.36
CA PRO A 181 17.14 -21.26 -8.87
C PRO A 181 15.99 -21.86 -8.05
N LYS A 182 16.03 -21.71 -6.73
CA LYS A 182 14.97 -22.13 -5.81
C LYS A 182 13.65 -21.43 -6.12
N MET A 183 13.70 -20.13 -6.36
CA MET A 183 12.50 -19.32 -6.66
C MET A 183 11.91 -19.69 -8.03
N VAL A 184 12.75 -20.01 -9.00
CA VAL A 184 12.31 -20.52 -10.31
C VAL A 184 11.62 -21.89 -10.16
N ALA A 185 12.18 -22.80 -9.36
CA ALA A 185 11.59 -24.11 -9.09
C ALA A 185 10.25 -24.01 -8.36
N ASP A 186 10.17 -23.14 -7.36
CA ASP A 186 8.93 -22.88 -6.62
C ASP A 186 7.86 -22.25 -7.52
N GLY A 187 8.26 -21.32 -8.39
CA GLY A 187 7.37 -20.69 -9.36
C GLY A 187 6.79 -21.67 -10.38
N ARG A 188 7.59 -22.64 -10.85
CA ARG A 188 7.11 -23.72 -11.73
C ARG A 188 6.05 -24.62 -11.06
N ARG A 189 6.15 -24.85 -9.76
CA ARG A 189 5.22 -25.70 -9.00
C ARG A 189 3.94 -24.97 -8.59
N ASN A 190 4.06 -23.71 -8.16
CA ASN A 190 3.01 -22.98 -7.46
C ASN A 190 2.46 -21.80 -8.27
N GLY A 191 2.96 -21.57 -9.49
CA GLY A 191 2.67 -20.37 -10.28
C GLY A 191 3.49 -19.17 -9.82
N ILE A 192 3.78 -18.27 -10.74
CA ILE A 192 4.58 -17.06 -10.50
C ILE A 192 3.67 -15.86 -10.22
N ILE A 193 2.48 -15.83 -10.85
CA ILE A 193 1.55 -14.71 -10.77
C ILE A 193 0.40 -15.06 -9.84
N ARG A 194 0.10 -14.19 -8.90
CA ARG A 194 -1.08 -14.31 -8.02
C ARG A 194 -2.33 -13.85 -8.75
N TYR A 195 -3.49 -14.40 -8.38
CA TYR A 195 -4.78 -14.05 -9.00
C TYR A 195 -5.05 -12.55 -9.00
N SER A 196 -4.85 -11.86 -7.88
CA SER A 196 -5.01 -10.40 -7.79
C SER A 196 -4.08 -9.65 -8.75
N SER A 197 -2.81 -10.06 -8.85
CA SER A 197 -1.86 -9.47 -9.80
C SER A 197 -2.25 -9.76 -11.26
N TRP A 198 -2.79 -10.95 -11.54
CA TRP A 198 -3.31 -11.27 -12.86
C TRP A 198 -4.49 -10.37 -13.23
N VAL A 199 -5.47 -10.21 -12.33
CA VAL A 199 -6.61 -9.32 -12.55
C VAL A 199 -6.15 -7.87 -12.75
N SER A 200 -5.20 -7.39 -11.95
CA SER A 200 -4.60 -6.05 -12.15
C SER A 200 -3.91 -5.90 -13.50
N MET A 201 -3.24 -6.95 -13.99
CA MET A 201 -2.56 -6.92 -15.30
C MET A 201 -3.51 -6.84 -16.49
N ILE A 202 -4.68 -7.48 -16.42
CA ILE A 202 -5.67 -7.44 -17.52
C ILE A 202 -6.54 -6.18 -17.50
N ASN A 203 -6.50 -5.40 -16.42
CA ASN A 203 -7.21 -4.11 -16.27
C ASN A 203 -6.25 -2.90 -16.37
N ARG A 204 -5.10 -3.08 -17.01
CA ARG A 204 -4.13 -2.02 -17.32
C ARG A 204 -4.48 -1.31 -18.62
#